data_2ac325a4a535e434fe2c56e7e4c857c6
#
_entry.id   2ac325a4a535e434fe2c56e7e4c857c6
#
_cell.length_a   1.000
_cell.length_b   1.000
_cell.length_c   1.000
_cell.angle_alpha   90.00
_cell.angle_beta   90.00
_cell.angle_gamma   90.00
#
_symmetry.space_group_name_H-M   'P 1'
#
loop_
_entity.id
_entity.type
_entity.pdbx_description
1 polymer ?
#
loop_
_entity_poly.entity_id
_entity_poly.type
_entity_poly.pdbx_seq_one_letter_code
_entity_poly.pdbx_strand_id
1 'polypeptide(L)'
;MFILYSSAVPFKNRQMYGIMKYLRTFIASLRYKLGYLCVRVMRARLKTFVGEGMRRYFIAGNWKMHKTKGEAVDLAKGVVEAVKGGKHKYMIAPSFTALDAVSQVVKGTNVLLGAQNMSTDEQGAHTGEVSVLQLKDLGVQVVILGHSERRHIYGETDAMINKKVRLALQHGLEVILCVGELLEEREAGHAETVCATQTEKGLEGVTAQELARVTIAYEPVWAIGTGKTATPEDADAIHAHIRSVIAKLYGKAAADAMVIQYGGSMKAENTKALLAKENIDGGLIGGAALKADTFAPIALCE
;
A
#
# COMPACT_ATOMS: atom_id res chain seq x y z
N MET A 1 81.54 -6.24 42.14
CA MET A 1 81.54 -7.49 41.34
C MET A 1 80.18 -7.58 40.63
N PHE A 2 80.16 -7.08 39.41
CA PHE A 2 78.93 -7.02 38.58
C PHE A 2 78.83 -8.31 37.79
N ILE A 3 77.70 -9.01 37.88
CA ILE A 3 77.36 -10.13 37.00
C ILE A 3 76.23 -9.70 36.08
N LEU A 4 76.56 -9.49 34.80
CA LEU A 4 75.64 -9.25 33.71
C LEU A 4 74.97 -10.58 33.30
N TYR A 5 73.69 -10.72 33.48
CA TYR A 5 72.94 -11.79 32.83
C TYR A 5 72.35 -11.27 31.48
N SER A 6 73.02 -11.72 30.44
CA SER A 6 72.47 -11.57 29.04
C SER A 6 71.48 -12.69 28.83
N SER A 7 70.17 -12.38 28.77
CA SER A 7 69.14 -13.32 28.34
C SER A 7 68.97 -13.20 26.86
N ALA A 8 69.65 -14.04 26.07
CA ALA A 8 69.41 -14.22 24.66
C ALA A 8 68.04 -14.95 24.44
N VAL A 9 67.07 -14.29 23.85
CA VAL A 9 65.83 -14.92 23.44
C VAL A 9 66.13 -15.91 22.30
N PRO A 10 65.71 -17.20 22.36
CA PRO A 10 66.04 -18.21 21.36
C PRO A 10 65.49 -17.82 19.97
N PHE A 11 66.30 -18.00 18.95
CA PHE A 11 66.05 -17.65 17.53
C PHE A 11 64.73 -18.22 16.98
N LYS A 12 64.23 -19.33 17.52
CA LYS A 12 62.92 -19.93 17.19
C LYS A 12 61.69 -19.03 17.49
N ASN A 13 61.77 -18.15 18.46
CA ASN A 13 60.64 -17.29 18.83
C ASN A 13 60.48 -16.06 17.91
N ARG A 14 61.54 -15.61 17.25
CA ARG A 14 61.47 -14.48 16.32
C ARG A 14 60.70 -14.82 15.04
N GLN A 15 60.87 -16.04 14.52
CA GLN A 15 60.09 -16.48 13.33
C GLN A 15 58.62 -16.68 13.65
N MET A 16 58.28 -17.23 14.81
CA MET A 16 56.88 -17.37 15.25
C MET A 16 56.20 -16.01 15.47
N TYR A 17 56.90 -15.01 16.00
CA TYR A 17 56.34 -13.65 16.19
C TYR A 17 56.04 -12.96 14.84
N GLY A 18 56.90 -13.15 13.84
CA GLY A 18 56.72 -12.66 12.48
C GLY A 18 55.48 -13.29 11.79
N ILE A 19 55.33 -14.60 11.92
CA ILE A 19 54.18 -15.34 11.35
C ILE A 19 52.88 -14.96 12.03
N MET A 20 52.87 -14.82 13.38
CA MET A 20 51.67 -14.39 14.13
C MET A 20 51.24 -12.95 13.76
N LYS A 21 52.19 -12.04 13.58
CA LYS A 21 51.90 -10.66 13.13
C LYS A 21 51.35 -10.64 11.71
N TYR A 22 51.90 -11.45 10.81
CA TYR A 22 51.43 -11.59 9.42
C TYR A 22 50.01 -12.20 9.37
N LEU A 23 49.75 -13.25 10.17
CA LEU A 23 48.41 -13.87 10.26
C LEU A 23 47.38 -12.90 10.83
N ARG A 24 47.73 -12.10 11.87
CA ARG A 24 46.79 -11.09 12.40
C ARG A 24 46.44 -10.01 11.37
N THR A 25 47.44 -9.53 10.61
CA THR A 25 47.23 -8.52 9.56
C THR A 25 46.42 -9.10 8.36
N PHE A 26 46.69 -10.36 7.99
CA PHE A 26 45.97 -11.08 6.95
C PHE A 26 44.50 -11.33 7.34
N ILE A 27 44.25 -11.79 8.56
CA ILE A 27 42.87 -12.00 9.06
C ILE A 27 42.11 -10.66 9.17
N ALA A 28 42.77 -9.58 9.60
CA ALA A 28 42.17 -8.25 9.63
C ALA A 28 41.80 -7.74 8.23
N SER A 29 42.70 -7.94 7.24
CA SER A 29 42.47 -7.62 5.83
C SER A 29 41.35 -8.46 5.22
N LEU A 30 41.29 -9.76 5.57
CA LEU A 30 40.24 -10.67 5.09
C LEU A 30 38.88 -10.32 5.68
N ARG A 31 38.81 -9.94 6.96
CA ARG A 31 37.59 -9.45 7.62
C ARG A 31 37.11 -8.12 7.00
N TYR A 32 38.03 -7.23 6.66
CA TYR A 32 37.71 -5.96 6.00
C TYR A 32 37.19 -6.20 4.58
N LYS A 33 37.83 -7.08 3.80
CA LYS A 33 37.38 -7.44 2.42
C LYS A 33 36.06 -8.21 2.42
N LEU A 34 35.85 -9.14 3.36
CA LEU A 34 34.59 -9.86 3.51
C LEU A 34 33.46 -8.95 4.01
N GLY A 35 33.74 -8.02 4.93
CA GLY A 35 32.78 -6.99 5.36
C GLY A 35 32.39 -6.07 4.21
N TYR A 36 33.38 -5.64 3.40
CA TYR A 36 33.12 -4.80 2.21
C TYR A 36 32.36 -5.55 1.11
N LEU A 37 32.65 -6.84 0.92
CA LEU A 37 31.93 -7.70 -0.04
C LEU A 37 30.49 -7.95 0.44
N CYS A 38 30.29 -8.21 1.73
CA CYS A 38 28.97 -8.40 2.33
C CYS A 38 28.11 -7.13 2.23
N VAL A 39 28.68 -5.95 2.52
CA VAL A 39 28.01 -4.65 2.35
C VAL A 39 27.74 -4.36 0.86
N ARG A 40 28.65 -4.75 -0.05
CA ARG A 40 28.47 -4.56 -1.48
C ARG A 40 27.42 -5.52 -2.05
N VAL A 41 27.38 -6.77 -1.57
CA VAL A 41 26.33 -7.75 -1.92
C VAL A 41 25.00 -7.39 -1.30
N MET A 42 24.95 -6.88 -0.06
CA MET A 42 23.74 -6.31 0.52
C MET A 42 23.30 -5.05 -0.21
N ARG A 43 24.20 -4.12 -0.56
CA ARG A 43 23.86 -2.96 -1.40
C ARG A 43 23.45 -3.35 -2.82
N ALA A 44 24.05 -4.37 -3.43
CA ALA A 44 23.63 -4.89 -4.72
C ALA A 44 22.27 -5.62 -4.61
N ARG A 45 22.02 -6.40 -3.56
CA ARG A 45 20.70 -6.98 -3.29
C ARG A 45 19.65 -5.92 -2.89
N LEU A 46 20.02 -4.86 -2.15
CA LEU A 46 19.12 -3.72 -1.98
C LEU A 46 18.88 -2.97 -3.31
N LYS A 47 19.90 -2.79 -4.16
CA LYS A 47 19.70 -2.18 -5.49
C LYS A 47 18.92 -3.05 -6.45
N THR A 48 18.97 -4.38 -6.33
CA THR A 48 18.11 -5.30 -7.11
C THR A 48 16.71 -5.45 -6.48
N PHE A 49 16.52 -5.05 -5.23
CA PHE A 49 15.21 -4.97 -4.58
C PHE A 49 14.58 -3.56 -4.67
N VAL A 50 15.41 -2.53 -4.88
CA VAL A 50 15.05 -1.18 -5.32
C VAL A 50 15.53 -1.08 -6.78
N GLY A 51 14.99 -1.96 -7.62
CA GLY A 51 14.98 -1.70 -9.05
C GLY A 51 14.28 -0.36 -9.24
N GLU A 52 14.77 0.48 -10.14
CA GLU A 52 14.00 1.54 -10.77
C GLU A 52 12.80 0.88 -11.46
N GLY A 53 11.86 0.36 -10.68
CA GLY A 53 10.67 -0.36 -11.08
C GLY A 53 9.49 0.54 -10.83
N MET A 54 8.82 0.89 -11.91
CA MET A 54 7.46 1.40 -11.92
C MET A 54 6.66 0.74 -10.78
N ARG A 55 6.03 1.53 -9.92
CA ARG A 55 5.18 1.01 -8.83
C ARG A 55 4.17 0.02 -9.40
N ARG A 56 4.04 -1.12 -8.76
CA ARG A 56 3.08 -2.14 -9.19
C ARG A 56 1.67 -1.59 -9.06
N TYR A 57 0.88 -1.64 -10.11
CA TYR A 57 -0.50 -1.18 -10.06
C TYR A 57 -1.31 -1.96 -9.03
N PHE A 58 -2.17 -1.24 -8.30
CA PHE A 58 -3.15 -1.84 -7.42
C PHE A 58 -4.56 -1.56 -7.96
N ILE A 59 -5.22 -2.60 -8.45
CA ILE A 59 -6.55 -2.53 -9.04
C ILE A 59 -7.54 -3.15 -8.06
N ALA A 60 -8.41 -2.33 -7.50
CA ALA A 60 -9.33 -2.68 -6.43
C ALA A 60 -10.78 -2.49 -6.88
N GLY A 61 -11.61 -3.52 -6.76
CA GLY A 61 -13.05 -3.46 -7.03
C GLY A 61 -13.84 -3.19 -5.76
N ASN A 62 -14.42 -2.01 -5.63
CA ASN A 62 -15.40 -1.68 -4.60
C ASN A 62 -16.81 -1.94 -5.14
N TRP A 63 -17.45 -3.04 -4.68
CA TRP A 63 -18.78 -3.41 -5.17
C TRP A 63 -19.90 -2.59 -4.54
N LYS A 64 -19.57 -1.74 -3.56
CA LYS A 64 -20.55 -0.89 -2.86
C LYS A 64 -21.73 -1.72 -2.34
N MET A 65 -22.93 -1.17 -2.37
CA MET A 65 -24.14 -1.86 -1.93
C MET A 65 -24.81 -2.62 -3.10
N HIS A 66 -24.03 -3.49 -3.75
CA HIS A 66 -24.53 -4.32 -4.86
C HIS A 66 -24.23 -5.81 -4.62
N LYS A 67 -24.98 -6.66 -5.30
CA LYS A 67 -24.88 -8.12 -5.31
C LYS A 67 -25.41 -8.78 -4.05
N THR A 68 -26.37 -9.66 -4.26
CA THR A 68 -26.74 -10.69 -3.29
C THR A 68 -25.61 -11.70 -3.11
N LYS A 69 -25.68 -12.55 -2.08
CA LYS A 69 -24.64 -13.55 -1.79
C LYS A 69 -24.30 -14.43 -2.99
N GLY A 70 -25.31 -14.94 -3.72
CA GLY A 70 -25.09 -15.81 -4.89
C GLY A 70 -24.41 -15.05 -6.03
N GLU A 71 -24.94 -13.88 -6.40
CA GLU A 71 -24.37 -13.02 -7.44
C GLU A 71 -22.93 -12.58 -7.11
N ALA A 72 -22.64 -12.35 -5.83
CA ALA A 72 -21.29 -11.98 -5.36
C ALA A 72 -20.30 -13.15 -5.53
N VAL A 73 -20.71 -14.37 -5.24
CA VAL A 73 -19.90 -15.58 -5.46
C VAL A 73 -19.61 -15.77 -6.95
N ASP A 74 -20.61 -15.63 -7.81
CA ASP A 74 -20.42 -15.79 -9.26
C ASP A 74 -19.52 -14.70 -9.85
N LEU A 75 -19.71 -13.45 -9.42
CA LEU A 75 -18.82 -12.35 -9.81
C LEU A 75 -17.38 -12.59 -9.32
N ALA A 76 -17.18 -13.03 -8.08
CA ALA A 76 -15.86 -13.32 -7.54
C ALA A 76 -15.13 -14.41 -8.35
N LYS A 77 -15.82 -15.49 -8.72
CA LYS A 77 -15.27 -16.54 -9.60
C LYS A 77 -14.84 -15.98 -10.94
N GLY A 78 -15.70 -15.17 -11.57
CA GLY A 78 -15.37 -14.52 -12.83
C GLY A 78 -14.16 -13.60 -12.76
N VAL A 79 -14.04 -12.79 -11.69
CA VAL A 79 -12.88 -11.92 -11.47
C VAL A 79 -11.61 -12.74 -11.23
N VAL A 80 -11.65 -13.75 -10.36
CA VAL A 80 -10.49 -14.61 -10.07
C VAL A 80 -9.95 -15.26 -11.34
N GLU A 81 -10.82 -15.83 -12.17
CA GLU A 81 -10.38 -16.44 -13.43
C GLU A 81 -9.82 -15.40 -14.40
N ALA A 82 -10.47 -14.24 -14.51
CA ALA A 82 -10.05 -13.19 -15.43
C ALA A 82 -8.66 -12.62 -15.11
N VAL A 83 -8.29 -12.48 -13.81
CA VAL A 83 -6.98 -11.91 -13.39
C VAL A 83 -5.95 -12.99 -13.01
N LYS A 84 -6.24 -14.26 -13.30
CA LYS A 84 -5.33 -15.36 -13.03
C LYS A 84 -4.00 -15.18 -13.76
N GLY A 85 -2.89 -15.25 -13.02
CA GLY A 85 -1.56 -15.00 -13.59
C GLY A 85 -1.24 -13.55 -13.91
N GLY A 86 -2.14 -12.61 -13.62
CA GLY A 86 -1.90 -11.18 -13.79
C GLY A 86 -0.79 -10.66 -12.88
N LYS A 87 -0.08 -9.61 -13.33
CA LYS A 87 1.14 -9.08 -12.68
C LYS A 87 0.85 -8.06 -11.59
N HIS A 88 -0.38 -7.50 -11.55
CA HIS A 88 -0.75 -6.42 -10.65
C HIS A 88 -1.26 -6.94 -9.30
N LYS A 89 -1.48 -6.05 -8.35
CA LYS A 89 -2.17 -6.34 -7.11
C LYS A 89 -3.67 -6.18 -7.34
N TYR A 90 -4.44 -7.20 -7.01
CA TYR A 90 -5.90 -7.22 -7.22
C TYR A 90 -6.63 -7.38 -5.90
N MET A 91 -7.75 -6.70 -5.75
CA MET A 91 -8.65 -6.80 -4.60
C MET A 91 -10.11 -6.68 -5.04
N ILE A 92 -11.00 -7.39 -4.38
CA ILE A 92 -12.45 -7.16 -4.45
C ILE A 92 -13.02 -6.94 -3.05
N ALA A 93 -13.91 -5.97 -2.91
CA ALA A 93 -14.58 -5.63 -1.67
C ALA A 93 -16.10 -5.78 -1.82
N PRO A 94 -16.67 -6.95 -1.51
CA PRO A 94 -18.10 -7.19 -1.52
C PRO A 94 -18.79 -6.50 -0.32
N SER A 95 -20.13 -6.44 -0.32
CA SER A 95 -20.89 -6.08 0.87
C SER A 95 -20.62 -7.07 2.01
N PHE A 96 -20.79 -6.63 3.27
CA PHE A 96 -20.56 -7.49 4.44
C PHE A 96 -21.40 -8.77 4.41
N THR A 97 -22.63 -8.71 3.86
CA THR A 97 -23.53 -9.86 3.75
C THR A 97 -23.03 -10.98 2.82
N ALA A 98 -22.10 -10.67 1.94
CA ALA A 98 -21.49 -11.60 1.00
C ALA A 98 -20.02 -11.94 1.33
N LEU A 99 -19.43 -11.26 2.32
CA LEU A 99 -18.00 -11.30 2.61
C LEU A 99 -17.49 -12.71 2.90
N ASP A 100 -18.17 -13.46 3.76
CA ASP A 100 -17.81 -14.84 4.08
C ASP A 100 -17.83 -15.75 2.83
N ALA A 101 -18.91 -15.68 2.05
CA ALA A 101 -19.04 -16.53 0.86
C ALA A 101 -17.97 -16.20 -0.20
N VAL A 102 -17.61 -14.90 -0.38
CA VAL A 102 -16.57 -14.47 -1.30
C VAL A 102 -15.19 -14.85 -0.78
N SER A 103 -14.97 -14.85 0.55
CA SER A 103 -13.72 -15.28 1.16
C SER A 103 -13.31 -16.68 0.72
N GLN A 104 -14.27 -17.59 0.64
CA GLN A 104 -14.02 -18.97 0.20
C GLN A 104 -13.61 -19.06 -1.28
N VAL A 105 -14.10 -18.14 -2.11
CA VAL A 105 -13.74 -18.09 -3.55
C VAL A 105 -12.33 -17.56 -3.77
N VAL A 106 -11.93 -16.50 -3.05
CA VAL A 106 -10.62 -15.86 -3.26
C VAL A 106 -9.49 -16.55 -2.51
N LYS A 107 -9.80 -17.43 -1.58
CA LYS A 107 -8.80 -18.16 -0.78
C LYS A 107 -7.80 -18.91 -1.65
N GLY A 108 -6.51 -18.62 -1.48
CA GLY A 108 -5.43 -19.26 -2.25
C GLY A 108 -5.27 -18.74 -3.68
N THR A 109 -5.97 -17.68 -4.05
CA THR A 109 -5.82 -17.01 -5.36
C THR A 109 -4.91 -15.77 -5.25
N ASN A 110 -4.71 -15.06 -6.36
CA ASN A 110 -3.99 -13.78 -6.43
C ASN A 110 -4.89 -12.55 -6.19
N VAL A 111 -6.14 -12.75 -5.76
CA VAL A 111 -7.11 -11.70 -5.47
C VAL A 111 -7.28 -11.55 -3.97
N LEU A 112 -7.01 -10.36 -3.44
CA LEU A 112 -7.19 -10.04 -2.03
C LEU A 112 -8.67 -9.84 -1.70
N LEU A 113 -9.07 -10.26 -0.49
CA LEU A 113 -10.37 -9.94 0.06
C LEU A 113 -10.31 -8.57 0.74
N GLY A 114 -11.17 -7.65 0.29
CA GLY A 114 -11.34 -6.33 0.89
C GLY A 114 -12.65 -6.21 1.65
N ALA A 115 -12.67 -5.33 2.66
CA ALA A 115 -13.88 -4.86 3.30
C ALA A 115 -14.14 -3.39 2.96
N GLN A 116 -15.41 -3.01 2.86
CA GLN A 116 -15.82 -1.65 2.45
C GLN A 116 -15.79 -0.62 3.60
N ASN A 117 -15.66 -1.08 4.84
CA ASN A 117 -15.60 -0.28 6.07
C ASN A 117 -15.26 -1.19 7.26
N MET A 118 -15.06 -0.60 8.44
CA MET A 118 -15.02 -1.28 9.75
C MET A 118 -15.43 -0.32 10.86
N SER A 119 -15.72 -0.87 12.03
CA SER A 119 -15.95 -0.09 13.26
C SER A 119 -14.68 0.63 13.74
N THR A 120 -14.86 1.66 14.56
CA THR A 120 -13.78 2.33 15.31
C THR A 120 -13.30 1.52 16.51
N ASP A 121 -14.00 0.46 16.89
CA ASP A 121 -13.78 -0.31 18.10
C ASP A 121 -13.67 -1.81 17.78
N GLU A 122 -12.86 -2.53 18.56
CA GLU A 122 -12.61 -3.95 18.34
C GLU A 122 -13.83 -4.81 18.70
N GLN A 123 -14.58 -4.38 19.68
CA GLN A 123 -15.81 -5.03 20.15
C GLN A 123 -16.58 -4.11 21.07
N GLY A 124 -17.85 -4.39 21.33
CA GLY A 124 -18.65 -3.63 22.28
C GLY A 124 -20.09 -3.42 21.85
N ALA A 125 -20.75 -2.45 22.48
CA ALA A 125 -22.14 -2.11 22.23
C ALA A 125 -22.29 -1.20 20.99
N HIS A 126 -22.02 -1.75 19.81
CA HIS A 126 -22.06 -1.09 18.52
C HIS A 126 -22.97 -1.85 17.55
N THR A 127 -24.26 -1.90 17.87
CA THR A 127 -25.24 -2.68 17.11
C THR A 127 -25.23 -2.33 15.63
N GLY A 128 -24.96 -3.33 14.76
CA GLY A 128 -24.91 -3.18 13.31
C GLY A 128 -23.52 -2.92 12.72
N GLU A 129 -22.51 -2.60 13.56
CA GLU A 129 -21.13 -2.41 13.13
C GLU A 129 -20.39 -3.74 12.95
N VAL A 130 -19.34 -3.71 12.14
CA VAL A 130 -18.45 -4.85 11.88
C VAL A 130 -17.05 -4.51 12.38
N SER A 131 -16.52 -5.32 13.29
CA SER A 131 -15.23 -5.08 13.92
C SER A 131 -14.06 -5.59 13.08
N VAL A 132 -12.87 -5.06 13.35
CA VAL A 132 -11.61 -5.54 12.74
C VAL A 132 -11.37 -7.02 13.04
N LEU A 133 -11.75 -7.51 14.22
CA LEU A 133 -11.60 -8.92 14.60
C LEU A 133 -12.46 -9.84 13.74
N GLN A 134 -13.73 -9.45 13.50
CA GLN A 134 -14.65 -10.18 12.62
C GLN A 134 -14.15 -10.19 11.18
N LEU A 135 -13.61 -9.07 10.68
CA LEU A 135 -13.04 -9.01 9.34
C LEU A 135 -11.81 -9.93 9.18
N LYS A 136 -10.94 -9.94 10.18
CA LYS A 136 -9.75 -10.82 10.18
C LYS A 136 -10.13 -12.30 10.23
N ASP A 137 -11.14 -12.68 10.99
CA ASP A 137 -11.66 -14.04 11.06
C ASP A 137 -12.11 -14.55 9.69
N LEU A 138 -12.71 -13.68 8.88
CA LEU A 138 -13.11 -13.96 7.50
C LEU A 138 -11.94 -13.91 6.49
N GLY A 139 -10.73 -13.62 6.93
CA GLY A 139 -9.55 -13.53 6.06
C GLY A 139 -9.45 -12.25 5.24
N VAL A 140 -10.12 -11.16 5.66
CA VAL A 140 -9.95 -9.83 5.05
C VAL A 140 -8.51 -9.37 5.23
N GLN A 141 -7.94 -8.85 4.15
CA GLN A 141 -6.56 -8.37 4.08
C GLN A 141 -6.48 -6.86 3.94
N VAL A 142 -7.47 -6.24 3.31
CA VAL A 142 -7.51 -4.80 3.00
C VAL A 142 -8.84 -4.21 3.45
N VAL A 143 -8.84 -2.99 4.00
CA VAL A 143 -10.08 -2.27 4.31
C VAL A 143 -10.10 -0.90 3.63
N ILE A 144 -11.23 -0.55 3.03
CA ILE A 144 -11.48 0.78 2.44
C ILE A 144 -12.02 1.68 3.55
N LEU A 145 -11.36 2.82 3.81
CA LEU A 145 -11.72 3.76 4.85
C LEU A 145 -11.82 5.17 4.31
N GLY A 146 -12.77 5.95 4.82
CA GLY A 146 -12.95 7.34 4.42
C GLY A 146 -13.52 7.52 3.02
N HIS A 147 -14.15 6.48 2.42
CA HIS A 147 -14.81 6.60 1.12
C HIS A 147 -15.80 7.77 1.13
N SER A 148 -15.89 8.49 0.01
CA SER A 148 -16.72 9.70 -0.12
C SER A 148 -18.17 9.50 0.34
N GLU A 149 -18.79 8.35 0.03
CA GLU A 149 -20.13 8.02 0.52
C GLU A 149 -20.19 7.97 2.05
N ARG A 150 -19.14 7.47 2.72
CA ARG A 150 -19.07 7.42 4.17
C ARG A 150 -18.91 8.81 4.79
N ARG A 151 -18.11 9.67 4.17
CA ARG A 151 -17.90 11.06 4.60
C ARG A 151 -19.18 11.90 4.45
N HIS A 152 -19.78 11.88 3.26
CA HIS A 152 -20.81 12.86 2.89
C HIS A 152 -22.24 12.37 3.10
N ILE A 153 -22.50 11.05 3.11
CA ILE A 153 -23.84 10.49 3.36
C ILE A 153 -23.99 10.05 4.82
N TYR A 154 -22.96 9.41 5.37
CA TYR A 154 -23.00 8.84 6.72
C TYR A 154 -22.25 9.66 7.78
N GLY A 155 -21.67 10.80 7.41
CA GLY A 155 -21.07 11.76 8.34
C GLY A 155 -19.79 11.29 9.03
N GLU A 156 -19.03 10.38 8.43
CA GLU A 156 -17.74 9.97 8.99
C GLU A 156 -16.72 11.13 8.92
N THR A 157 -16.23 11.55 10.08
CA THR A 157 -15.23 12.63 10.21
C THR A 157 -13.82 12.10 10.02
N ASP A 158 -12.85 13.00 9.72
CA ASP A 158 -11.44 12.63 9.64
C ASP A 158 -10.93 11.97 10.92
N ALA A 159 -11.39 12.41 12.09
CA ALA A 159 -11.02 11.82 13.37
C ALA A 159 -11.52 10.37 13.51
N MET A 160 -12.75 10.07 13.08
CA MET A 160 -13.29 8.70 13.05
C MET A 160 -12.51 7.84 12.06
N ILE A 161 -12.21 8.38 10.87
CA ILE A 161 -11.45 7.67 9.83
C ILE A 161 -10.04 7.38 10.31
N ASN A 162 -9.35 8.32 10.93
CA ASN A 162 -8.03 8.11 11.52
C ASN A 162 -8.04 7.01 12.58
N LYS A 163 -9.05 7.02 13.50
CA LYS A 163 -9.19 5.95 14.50
C LYS A 163 -9.30 4.58 13.84
N LYS A 164 -10.10 4.45 12.76
CA LYS A 164 -10.21 3.21 11.97
C LYS A 164 -8.90 2.84 11.28
N VAL A 165 -8.21 3.79 10.64
CA VAL A 165 -6.91 3.57 9.98
C VAL A 165 -5.89 2.98 10.95
N ARG A 166 -5.72 3.62 12.11
CA ARG A 166 -4.77 3.16 13.14
C ARG A 166 -5.16 1.78 13.65
N LEU A 167 -6.44 1.54 13.94
CA LEU A 167 -6.92 0.24 14.42
C LEU A 167 -6.69 -0.87 13.38
N ALA A 168 -6.99 -0.61 12.10
CA ALA A 168 -6.73 -1.57 11.02
C ALA A 168 -5.23 -1.93 10.91
N LEU A 169 -4.35 -0.93 10.96
CA LEU A 169 -2.91 -1.10 10.89
C LEU A 169 -2.35 -1.85 12.10
N GLN A 170 -2.85 -1.58 13.31
CA GLN A 170 -2.50 -2.31 14.53
C GLN A 170 -2.82 -3.80 14.44
N HIS A 171 -3.93 -4.14 13.79
CA HIS A 171 -4.35 -5.51 13.54
C HIS A 171 -3.74 -6.15 12.29
N GLY A 172 -2.82 -5.45 11.60
CA GLY A 172 -2.08 -5.99 10.47
C GLY A 172 -2.82 -5.96 9.14
N LEU A 173 -3.98 -5.29 9.05
CA LEU A 173 -4.66 -5.06 7.78
C LEU A 173 -3.92 -4.01 6.95
N GLU A 174 -4.06 -4.11 5.64
CA GLU A 174 -3.77 -2.99 4.74
C GLU A 174 -4.97 -2.04 4.66
N VAL A 175 -4.71 -0.78 4.37
CA VAL A 175 -5.73 0.27 4.30
C VAL A 175 -5.72 0.92 2.92
N ILE A 176 -6.88 1.11 2.32
CA ILE A 176 -7.11 2.08 1.26
C ILE A 176 -7.79 3.28 1.90
N LEU A 177 -7.04 4.37 2.09
CA LEU A 177 -7.56 5.63 2.62
C LEU A 177 -8.07 6.49 1.47
N CYS A 178 -9.37 6.74 1.44
CA CYS A 178 -10.01 7.57 0.43
C CYS A 178 -9.99 9.05 0.84
N VAL A 179 -9.58 9.89 -0.11
CA VAL A 179 -9.54 11.34 0.02
C VAL A 179 -10.06 11.98 -1.27
N GLY A 180 -10.70 13.15 -1.17
CA GLY A 180 -11.18 13.84 -2.36
C GLY A 180 -12.13 14.97 -2.05
N GLU A 181 -12.22 15.91 -2.98
CA GLU A 181 -12.97 17.13 -2.89
C GLU A 181 -14.37 17.03 -3.53
N LEU A 182 -15.30 17.83 -3.01
CA LEU A 182 -16.60 18.11 -3.62
C LEU A 182 -16.47 19.08 -4.79
N LEU A 183 -17.52 19.18 -5.63
CA LEU A 183 -17.53 20.10 -6.77
C LEU A 183 -17.34 21.56 -6.32
N GLU A 184 -18.04 21.98 -5.30
CA GLU A 184 -17.98 23.33 -4.75
C GLU A 184 -16.59 23.68 -4.23
N GLU A 185 -15.90 22.72 -3.60
CA GLU A 185 -14.52 22.89 -3.12
C GLU A 185 -13.54 23.01 -4.30
N ARG A 186 -13.75 22.24 -5.36
CA ARG A 186 -12.94 22.34 -6.57
C ARG A 186 -13.15 23.67 -7.30
N GLU A 187 -14.39 24.10 -7.49
CA GLU A 187 -14.73 25.38 -8.13
C GLU A 187 -14.19 26.58 -7.34
N ALA A 188 -14.12 26.44 -6.01
CA ALA A 188 -13.49 27.42 -5.13
C ALA A 188 -11.94 27.38 -5.11
N GLY A 189 -11.32 26.44 -5.85
CA GLY A 189 -9.85 26.29 -5.88
C GLY A 189 -9.28 25.60 -4.65
N HIS A 190 -10.07 24.89 -3.86
CA HIS A 190 -9.66 24.26 -2.59
C HIS A 190 -9.31 22.77 -2.72
N ALA A 191 -9.34 22.17 -3.92
CA ALA A 191 -9.13 20.72 -4.12
C ALA A 191 -7.85 20.19 -3.46
N GLU A 192 -6.72 20.88 -3.67
CA GLU A 192 -5.43 20.50 -3.08
C GLU A 192 -5.46 20.58 -1.54
N THR A 193 -6.04 21.66 -0.99
CA THR A 193 -6.12 21.85 0.46
C THR A 193 -7.00 20.80 1.13
N VAL A 194 -8.12 20.43 0.51
CA VAL A 194 -9.02 19.37 1.00
C VAL A 194 -8.30 18.02 1.00
N CYS A 195 -7.70 17.64 -0.14
CA CYS A 195 -6.97 16.39 -0.26
C CYS A 195 -5.77 16.31 0.71
N ALA A 196 -5.03 17.42 0.87
CA ALA A 196 -3.94 17.50 1.84
C ALA A 196 -4.44 17.30 3.27
N THR A 197 -5.47 18.04 3.68
CA THR A 197 -6.06 17.97 5.03
C THR A 197 -6.56 16.57 5.35
N GLN A 198 -7.31 15.94 4.44
CA GLN A 198 -7.83 14.59 4.64
C GLN A 198 -6.71 13.55 4.70
N THR A 199 -5.64 13.72 3.90
CA THR A 199 -4.45 12.87 3.94
C THR A 199 -3.70 13.01 5.26
N GLU A 200 -3.38 14.25 5.67
CA GLU A 200 -2.66 14.55 6.91
C GLU A 200 -3.41 14.01 8.14
N LYS A 201 -4.71 14.33 8.24
CA LYS A 201 -5.55 13.88 9.37
C LYS A 201 -5.80 12.38 9.36
N GLY A 202 -6.04 11.79 8.18
CA GLY A 202 -6.24 10.35 8.06
C GLY A 202 -5.00 9.52 8.46
N LEU A 203 -3.81 10.09 8.29
CA LEU A 203 -2.52 9.46 8.62
C LEU A 203 -1.93 9.93 9.96
N GLU A 204 -2.63 10.75 10.73
CA GLU A 204 -2.12 11.24 12.02
C GLU A 204 -1.80 10.08 12.96
N GLY A 205 -0.56 10.06 13.48
CA GLY A 205 -0.06 9.01 14.37
C GLY A 205 0.29 7.68 13.68
N VAL A 206 0.19 7.58 12.34
CA VAL A 206 0.69 6.43 11.59
C VAL A 206 2.21 6.52 11.48
N THR A 207 2.91 5.45 11.80
CA THR A 207 4.37 5.39 11.68
C THR A 207 4.83 5.15 10.25
N ALA A 208 6.09 5.50 9.93
CA ALA A 208 6.67 5.22 8.61
C ALA A 208 6.68 3.72 8.25
N GLN A 209 6.77 2.84 9.24
CA GLN A 209 6.69 1.39 9.03
C GLN A 209 5.27 0.94 8.68
N GLU A 210 4.26 1.48 9.34
CA GLU A 210 2.84 1.19 9.08
C GLU A 210 2.39 1.75 7.73
N LEU A 211 2.97 2.88 7.31
CA LEU A 211 2.66 3.53 6.03
C LEU A 211 2.87 2.59 4.83
N ALA A 212 3.78 1.62 4.90
CA ALA A 212 3.97 0.60 3.87
C ALA A 212 2.73 -0.27 3.60
N ARG A 213 1.72 -0.24 4.49
CA ARG A 213 0.44 -0.94 4.37
C ARG A 213 -0.72 0.01 4.04
N VAL A 214 -0.43 1.25 3.69
CA VAL A 214 -1.42 2.23 3.28
C VAL A 214 -1.32 2.49 1.78
N THR A 215 -2.48 2.54 1.14
CA THR A 215 -2.69 3.05 -0.22
C THR A 215 -3.62 4.25 -0.10
N ILE A 216 -3.37 5.32 -0.84
CA ILE A 216 -4.32 6.44 -0.93
C ILE A 216 -5.19 6.23 -2.18
N ALA A 217 -6.51 6.48 -2.07
CA ALA A 217 -7.40 6.53 -3.21
C ALA A 217 -7.93 7.96 -3.36
N TYR A 218 -7.57 8.62 -4.45
CA TYR A 218 -8.10 9.95 -4.77
C TYR A 218 -9.47 9.82 -5.46
N GLU A 219 -10.48 10.37 -4.84
CA GLU A 219 -11.87 10.39 -5.30
C GLU A 219 -12.28 11.81 -5.69
N PRO A 220 -12.25 12.22 -6.98
CA PRO A 220 -12.95 13.43 -7.41
C PRO A 220 -14.45 13.20 -7.24
N VAL A 221 -15.01 13.60 -6.07
CA VAL A 221 -16.38 13.22 -5.66
C VAL A 221 -17.42 13.69 -6.70
N TRP A 222 -17.17 14.83 -7.34
CA TRP A 222 -17.96 15.40 -8.42
C TRP A 222 -17.98 14.55 -9.70
N ALA A 223 -17.05 13.61 -9.85
CA ALA A 223 -16.93 12.70 -10.99
C ALA A 223 -17.42 11.27 -10.68
N ILE A 224 -17.94 11.00 -9.46
CA ILE A 224 -18.40 9.67 -9.06
C ILE A 224 -19.89 9.53 -9.37
N GLY A 225 -20.25 8.64 -10.31
CA GLY A 225 -21.65 8.35 -10.63
C GLY A 225 -22.40 9.46 -11.38
N THR A 226 -21.75 10.56 -11.74
CA THR A 226 -22.37 11.73 -12.38
C THR A 226 -22.26 11.68 -13.91
N GLY A 227 -21.49 10.75 -14.47
CA GLY A 227 -21.13 10.73 -15.89
C GLY A 227 -19.99 11.69 -16.27
N LYS A 228 -19.59 12.60 -15.38
CA LYS A 228 -18.37 13.41 -15.53
C LYS A 228 -17.13 12.57 -15.21
N THR A 229 -16.02 12.88 -15.84
CA THR A 229 -14.71 12.26 -15.54
C THR A 229 -13.68 13.36 -15.39
N ALA A 230 -12.78 13.24 -14.42
CA ALA A 230 -11.59 14.07 -14.39
C ALA A 230 -10.71 13.72 -15.61
N THR A 231 -10.03 14.69 -16.20
CA THR A 231 -9.03 14.38 -17.22
C THR A 231 -7.87 13.62 -16.55
N PRO A 232 -7.09 12.80 -17.29
CA PRO A 232 -5.90 12.19 -16.75
C PRO A 232 -4.92 13.20 -16.17
N GLU A 233 -4.82 14.39 -16.76
CA GLU A 233 -3.99 15.53 -16.31
C GLU A 233 -4.46 16.08 -14.97
N ASP A 234 -5.75 16.33 -14.81
CA ASP A 234 -6.35 16.80 -13.56
C ASP A 234 -6.14 15.78 -12.42
N ALA A 235 -6.36 14.50 -12.72
CA ALA A 235 -6.15 13.43 -11.77
C ALA A 235 -4.69 13.33 -11.35
N ASP A 236 -3.76 13.34 -12.31
CA ASP A 236 -2.31 13.26 -12.05
C ASP A 236 -1.81 14.44 -11.21
N ALA A 237 -2.31 15.65 -11.45
CA ALA A 237 -1.96 16.84 -10.67
C ALA A 237 -2.32 16.68 -9.18
N ILE A 238 -3.52 16.21 -8.86
CA ILE A 238 -3.93 15.95 -7.46
C ILE A 238 -3.16 14.77 -6.87
N HIS A 239 -2.90 13.70 -7.63
CA HIS A 239 -2.06 12.60 -7.18
C HIS A 239 -0.63 13.07 -6.85
N ALA A 240 -0.04 13.92 -7.70
CA ALA A 240 1.27 14.54 -7.45
C ALA A 240 1.25 15.41 -6.17
N HIS A 241 0.18 16.18 -5.97
CA HIS A 241 0.00 16.97 -4.77
C HIS A 241 -0.08 16.08 -3.51
N ILE A 242 -0.93 15.05 -3.51
CA ILE A 242 -1.02 14.07 -2.40
C ILE A 242 0.36 13.45 -2.13
N ARG A 243 1.10 13.05 -3.18
CA ARG A 243 2.46 12.51 -3.05
C ARG A 243 3.42 13.51 -2.41
N SER A 244 3.29 14.81 -2.71
CA SER A 244 4.10 15.87 -2.08
C SER A 244 3.79 16.00 -0.58
N VAL A 245 2.52 15.85 -0.19
CA VAL A 245 2.10 15.82 1.23
C VAL A 245 2.76 14.63 1.95
N ILE A 246 2.73 13.44 1.35
CA ILE A 246 3.43 12.26 1.92
C ILE A 246 4.94 12.52 2.03
N ALA A 247 5.56 13.15 1.03
CA ALA A 247 6.98 13.50 1.09
C ALA A 247 7.31 14.45 2.25
N LYS A 248 6.44 15.40 2.52
CA LYS A 248 6.57 16.34 3.64
C LYS A 248 6.42 15.63 5.01
N LEU A 249 5.50 14.68 5.13
CA LEU A 249 5.22 13.97 6.38
C LEU A 249 6.24 12.86 6.68
N TYR A 250 6.65 12.08 5.66
CA TYR A 250 7.40 10.83 5.82
C TYR A 250 8.70 10.77 5.02
N GLY A 251 9.01 11.80 4.25
CA GLY A 251 10.19 11.88 3.40
C GLY A 251 9.97 11.31 1.99
N LYS A 252 10.88 11.70 1.08
CA LYS A 252 10.80 11.38 -0.35
C LYS A 252 10.70 9.87 -0.64
N ALA A 253 11.47 9.05 0.06
CA ALA A 253 11.48 7.60 -0.19
C ALA A 253 10.12 6.95 0.10
N ALA A 254 9.41 7.41 1.15
CA ALA A 254 8.06 6.95 1.46
C ALA A 254 7.05 7.41 0.38
N ALA A 255 7.18 8.65 -0.08
CA ALA A 255 6.33 9.20 -1.13
C ALA A 255 6.53 8.48 -2.47
N ASP A 256 7.78 8.17 -2.84
CA ASP A 256 8.09 7.44 -4.07
C ASP A 256 7.56 6.00 -4.04
N ALA A 257 7.48 5.37 -2.86
CA ALA A 257 6.95 4.02 -2.68
C ALA A 257 5.43 3.96 -2.53
N MET A 258 4.77 5.08 -2.19
CA MET A 258 3.33 5.14 -1.97
C MET A 258 2.55 4.84 -3.24
N VAL A 259 1.62 3.90 -3.15
CA VAL A 259 0.63 3.62 -4.19
C VAL A 259 -0.54 4.59 -4.04
N ILE A 260 -0.88 5.31 -5.11
CA ILE A 260 -2.02 6.22 -5.16
C ILE A 260 -2.95 5.78 -6.29
N GLN A 261 -4.17 5.37 -5.92
CA GLN A 261 -5.21 4.91 -6.84
C GLN A 261 -6.09 6.07 -7.30
N TYR A 262 -6.54 6.03 -8.55
CA TYR A 262 -7.62 6.88 -9.03
C TYR A 262 -8.98 6.27 -8.64
N GLY A 263 -9.79 6.99 -7.89
CA GLY A 263 -11.10 6.57 -7.38
C GLY A 263 -12.31 7.15 -8.14
N GLY A 264 -12.07 7.93 -9.19
CA GLY A 264 -13.14 8.42 -10.06
C GLY A 264 -13.61 7.36 -11.07
N SER A 265 -14.36 7.76 -12.08
CA SER A 265 -14.90 6.86 -13.10
C SER A 265 -13.79 6.31 -14.00
N MET A 266 -13.38 5.06 -13.73
CA MET A 266 -12.43 4.31 -14.54
C MET A 266 -13.15 3.23 -15.36
N LYS A 267 -12.86 3.18 -16.66
CA LYS A 267 -13.42 2.24 -17.64
C LYS A 267 -12.30 1.76 -18.55
N ALA A 268 -12.54 0.68 -19.31
CA ALA A 268 -11.56 0.15 -20.25
C ALA A 268 -11.00 1.22 -21.22
N GLU A 269 -11.86 2.13 -21.68
CA GLU A 269 -11.51 3.15 -22.67
C GLU A 269 -10.53 4.22 -22.13
N ASN A 270 -10.59 4.56 -20.83
CA ASN A 270 -9.74 5.61 -20.24
C ASN A 270 -8.61 5.06 -19.37
N THR A 271 -8.62 3.76 -19.08
CA THR A 271 -7.64 3.13 -18.17
C THR A 271 -6.21 3.35 -18.61
N LYS A 272 -5.92 3.13 -19.90
CA LYS A 272 -4.54 3.28 -20.42
C LYS A 272 -4.03 4.71 -20.30
N ALA A 273 -4.87 5.71 -20.57
CA ALA A 273 -4.50 7.12 -20.46
C ALA A 273 -4.26 7.54 -18.99
N LEU A 274 -5.06 7.00 -18.06
CA LEU A 274 -4.88 7.23 -16.62
C LEU A 274 -3.61 6.56 -16.10
N LEU A 275 -3.41 5.27 -16.39
CA LEU A 275 -2.27 4.51 -15.90
C LEU A 275 -0.93 4.91 -16.55
N ALA A 276 -0.96 5.63 -17.69
CA ALA A 276 0.22 6.21 -18.29
C ALA A 276 0.76 7.44 -17.53
N LYS A 277 0.00 7.97 -16.55
CA LYS A 277 0.43 9.12 -15.74
C LYS A 277 1.39 8.68 -14.64
N GLU A 278 2.38 9.54 -14.37
CA GLU A 278 3.48 9.25 -13.43
C GLU A 278 3.01 8.96 -11.99
N ASN A 279 1.94 9.61 -11.56
CA ASN A 279 1.50 9.55 -10.17
C ASN A 279 0.30 8.63 -9.93
N ILE A 280 -0.27 8.03 -10.99
CA ILE A 280 -1.44 7.15 -10.90
C ILE A 280 -0.98 5.70 -10.88
N ASP A 281 -1.13 5.02 -9.74
CA ASP A 281 -0.63 3.67 -9.50
C ASP A 281 -1.73 2.60 -9.45
N GLY A 282 -2.85 2.86 -10.11
CA GLY A 282 -3.98 1.91 -10.15
C GLY A 282 -5.33 2.58 -10.00
N GLY A 283 -6.34 1.79 -9.62
CA GLY A 283 -7.71 2.31 -9.48
C GLY A 283 -8.51 1.64 -8.36
N LEU A 284 -9.35 2.45 -7.72
CA LEU A 284 -10.43 1.98 -6.86
C LEU A 284 -11.74 2.07 -7.65
N ILE A 285 -12.21 0.93 -8.17
CA ILE A 285 -13.20 0.83 -9.23
C ILE A 285 -14.57 0.46 -8.67
N GLY A 286 -15.58 1.30 -8.91
CA GLY A 286 -16.96 1.05 -8.51
C GLY A 286 -17.74 0.29 -9.61
N GLY A 287 -18.55 1.00 -10.40
CA GLY A 287 -19.49 0.42 -11.34
C GLY A 287 -18.91 -0.61 -12.33
N ALA A 288 -17.72 -0.35 -12.88
CA ALA A 288 -17.06 -1.29 -13.79
C ALA A 288 -16.59 -2.58 -13.11
N ALA A 289 -16.49 -2.61 -11.77
CA ALA A 289 -16.15 -3.81 -11.01
C ALA A 289 -17.36 -4.73 -10.71
N LEU A 290 -18.57 -4.34 -11.16
CA LEU A 290 -19.80 -5.13 -10.93
C LEU A 290 -20.02 -6.23 -11.96
N LYS A 291 -19.14 -6.35 -12.95
CA LYS A 291 -19.10 -7.44 -13.94
C LYS A 291 -17.65 -7.81 -14.23
N ALA A 292 -17.35 -9.09 -14.33
CA ALA A 292 -16.00 -9.56 -14.63
C ALA A 292 -15.51 -9.05 -15.99
N ASP A 293 -16.37 -9.03 -17.01
CA ASP A 293 -16.05 -8.59 -18.37
C ASP A 293 -15.67 -7.10 -18.47
N THR A 294 -16.23 -6.24 -17.60
CA THR A 294 -15.90 -4.81 -17.56
C THR A 294 -14.72 -4.52 -16.63
N PHE A 295 -14.49 -5.36 -15.62
CA PHE A 295 -13.37 -5.23 -14.71
C PHE A 295 -12.04 -5.75 -15.29
N ALA A 296 -12.09 -6.87 -16.00
CA ALA A 296 -10.90 -7.53 -16.54
C ALA A 296 -10.06 -6.64 -17.48
N PRO A 297 -10.61 -5.89 -18.45
CA PRO A 297 -9.83 -5.01 -19.31
C PRO A 297 -9.10 -3.90 -18.53
N ILE A 298 -9.69 -3.44 -17.41
CA ILE A 298 -9.06 -2.46 -16.51
C ILE A 298 -7.94 -3.13 -15.72
N ALA A 299 -8.23 -4.30 -15.16
CA ALA A 299 -7.32 -5.03 -14.28
C ALA A 299 -6.07 -5.56 -14.99
N LEU A 300 -6.18 -5.85 -16.28
CA LEU A 300 -5.09 -6.41 -17.09
C LEU A 300 -4.41 -5.36 -18.01
N CYS A 301 -4.78 -4.08 -17.89
CA CYS A 301 -4.20 -3.01 -18.69
C CYS A 301 -2.71 -2.83 -18.36
N GLU A 302 -1.88 -2.79 -19.43
CA GLU A 302 -0.42 -2.57 -19.38
C GLU A 302 -0.06 -1.21 -20.02
#